data_253943da456b950d5e2622d0515f8ca6
#
_entry.id   253943da456b950d5e2622d0515f8ca6
#
_cell.length_a   1.000
_cell.length_b   1.000
_cell.length_c   1.000
_cell.angle_alpha   90.00
_cell.angle_beta   90.00
_cell.angle_gamma   90.00
#
_symmetry.space_group_name_H-M   'P 1'
#
loop_
_entity.id
_entity.type
_entity.pdbx_description
1 polymer ?
#
loop_
_entity_poly.entity_id
_entity_poly.type
_entity_poly.pdbx_seq_one_letter_code
_entity_poly.pdbx_strand_id
1 'polypeptide(L)'
;YFLPEGIVGFLRQLVAAALPHRTRNVSARDEAYEESKAWAVVAAGQSGDKPLLSARKIVMQFGGLKALDTVDLNVRQGTIHGLIGPNGSGKSTMMNVLTGIYVPTEGTIEFDGLALSGMKSPDIALSGVARTFQNVQLFGELTLLENVMVGLHHTYSAGFFGAALNSAVFAREEAEAHARALSILHFVGLDDLAYEEARNLPYGKQRLLEIGRALALDPKLLLLDEPAAGLTAPDIADLVQIIRKIRDHGITVILIEHHMDVVMSICDQVTVFDFGQKIAEGRPADVQANERVIEAYLGGSAVPAH
;
A
#
# COMPACT_ATOMS: atom_id res chain seq x y z
N TYR A 1 44.44 0.00 4.48
CA TYR A 1 43.53 0.04 5.63
C TYR A 1 42.17 -0.35 5.16
N PHE A 2 41.83 -1.61 5.39
CA PHE A 2 40.51 -2.18 5.04
C PHE A 2 39.55 -1.96 6.21
N LEU A 3 38.35 -1.42 5.90
CA LEU A 3 37.19 -1.46 6.78
C LEU A 3 36.46 -2.77 6.49
N PRO A 4 36.45 -3.76 7.39
CA PRO A 4 35.94 -5.12 7.13
C PRO A 4 34.43 -5.17 6.84
N GLU A 5 33.67 -4.14 7.20
CA GLU A 5 32.20 -4.08 7.10
C GLU A 5 31.67 -2.91 6.24
N GLY A 6 32.57 -2.22 5.50
CA GLY A 6 32.18 -1.10 4.66
C GLY A 6 31.67 0.15 5.42
N ILE A 7 31.26 1.19 4.66
CA ILE A 7 30.77 2.46 5.23
C ILE A 7 29.51 2.24 6.09
N VAL A 8 28.68 1.26 5.75
CA VAL A 8 27.44 0.94 6.50
C VAL A 8 27.76 0.36 7.87
N GLY A 9 28.76 -0.53 7.98
CA GLY A 9 29.20 -1.08 9.26
C GLY A 9 29.83 -0.02 10.17
N PHE A 10 30.59 0.91 9.61
CA PHE A 10 31.16 2.04 10.35
C PHE A 10 30.09 3.01 10.86
N LEU A 11 29.08 3.32 10.04
CA LEU A 11 27.93 4.13 10.46
C LEU A 11 27.09 3.42 11.54
N ARG A 12 26.92 2.10 11.44
CA ARG A 12 26.21 1.29 12.45
C ARG A 12 26.94 1.30 13.80
N GLN A 13 28.28 1.21 13.80
CA GLN A 13 29.08 1.31 15.02
C GLN A 13 29.05 2.71 15.62
N LEU A 14 29.08 3.76 14.81
CA LEU A 14 28.94 5.14 15.27
C LEU A 14 27.56 5.40 15.88
N VAL A 15 26.50 4.90 15.27
CA VAL A 15 25.12 5.02 15.79
C VAL A 15 24.97 4.20 17.07
N ALA A 16 25.49 2.97 17.12
CA ALA A 16 25.47 2.13 18.33
C ALA A 16 26.28 2.72 19.50
N ALA A 17 27.38 3.41 19.21
CA ALA A 17 28.19 4.08 20.22
C ALA A 17 27.57 5.42 20.71
N ALA A 18 26.76 6.07 19.88
CA ALA A 18 26.10 7.34 20.20
C ALA A 18 24.75 7.18 20.92
N LEU A 19 24.14 5.98 20.84
CA LEU A 19 22.89 5.67 21.53
C LEU A 19 23.19 4.90 22.83
N PRO A 20 23.09 5.52 24.02
CA PRO A 20 23.14 4.77 25.26
C PRO A 20 22.00 3.76 25.27
N HIS A 21 22.29 2.48 25.59
CA HIS A 21 21.29 1.46 25.89
C HIS A 21 20.37 1.99 27.00
N ARG A 22 19.32 2.67 26.60
CA ARG A 22 18.26 3.08 27.50
C ARG A 22 17.32 1.88 27.67
N THR A 23 17.47 1.17 28.78
CA THR A 23 16.37 0.39 29.37
C THR A 23 15.23 1.37 29.63
N ARG A 24 14.30 1.50 28.69
CA ARG A 24 13.15 2.40 28.80
C ARG A 24 12.12 1.79 29.75
N ASN A 25 11.80 2.51 30.81
CA ASN A 25 10.71 2.21 31.74
C ASN A 25 9.38 2.00 30.98
N VAL A 26 8.68 0.93 31.31
CA VAL A 26 7.39 0.53 30.73
C VAL A 26 6.32 1.63 30.91
N SER A 27 6.38 2.44 32.00
CA SER A 27 5.44 3.51 32.27
C SER A 27 5.49 4.70 31.31
N ALA A 28 6.68 5.00 30.74
CA ALA A 28 6.80 6.03 29.68
C ALA A 28 6.24 5.53 28.32
N ARG A 29 6.07 4.21 28.18
CA ARG A 29 5.49 3.55 27.02
C ARG A 29 3.98 3.78 26.93
N ASP A 30 3.29 3.74 28.05
CA ASP A 30 1.83 3.88 28.13
C ASP A 30 1.39 5.34 27.91
N GLU A 31 2.14 6.33 28.43
CA GLU A 31 1.84 7.74 28.23
C GLU A 31 2.07 8.20 26.77
N ALA A 32 3.19 7.79 26.14
CA ALA A 32 3.45 8.05 24.73
C ALA A 32 2.43 7.34 23.81
N TYR A 33 1.89 6.21 24.25
CA TYR A 33 0.88 5.44 23.52
C TYR A 33 -0.50 6.11 23.55
N GLU A 34 -0.90 6.72 24.68
CA GLU A 34 -2.16 7.46 24.79
C GLU A 34 -2.12 8.79 24.00
N GLU A 35 -0.97 9.48 23.93
CA GLU A 35 -0.78 10.66 23.08
C GLU A 35 -0.73 10.33 21.58
N SER A 36 -0.29 9.12 21.20
CA SER A 36 -0.19 8.67 19.80
C SER A 36 -1.53 8.27 19.18
N LYS A 37 -2.64 8.33 19.89
CA LYS A 37 -4.01 8.13 19.36
C LYS A 37 -4.40 9.07 18.21
N ALA A 38 -3.56 10.04 17.92
CA ALA A 38 -3.71 10.95 16.79
C ALA A 38 -2.99 10.47 15.52
N TRP A 39 -3.15 9.22 15.10
CA TRP A 39 -3.24 8.98 13.69
C TRP A 39 -4.58 9.58 13.29
N ALA A 40 -4.51 10.84 12.84
CA ALA A 40 -5.69 11.65 12.61
C ALA A 40 -6.61 10.85 11.70
N VAL A 41 -7.76 10.47 12.25
CA VAL A 41 -8.93 10.17 11.45
C VAL A 41 -9.02 11.35 10.49
N VAL A 42 -8.60 11.17 9.25
CA VAL A 42 -9.06 12.02 8.17
C VAL A 42 -10.56 11.83 8.24
N ALA A 43 -11.23 12.80 8.86
CA ALA A 43 -12.67 12.76 9.04
C ALA A 43 -13.20 12.29 7.70
N ALA A 44 -13.94 11.19 7.68
CA ALA A 44 -14.54 10.64 6.48
C ALA A 44 -15.25 11.80 5.81
N GLY A 45 -14.55 12.43 4.87
CA GLY A 45 -15.08 13.53 4.10
C GLY A 45 -16.35 12.95 3.51
N GLN A 46 -17.48 13.62 3.74
CA GLN A 46 -18.78 13.17 3.29
C GLN A 46 -18.60 12.56 1.91
N SER A 47 -19.02 11.29 1.75
CA SER A 47 -19.03 10.56 0.49
C SER A 47 -19.76 11.45 -0.54
N GLY A 48 -18.98 12.29 -1.22
CA GLY A 48 -19.47 13.12 -2.31
C GLY A 48 -19.61 12.21 -3.53
N ASP A 49 -20.54 12.53 -4.40
CA ASP A 49 -20.77 11.82 -5.69
C ASP A 49 -19.53 11.84 -6.61
N LYS A 50 -18.49 12.61 -6.26
CA LYS A 50 -17.27 12.75 -7.05
C LYS A 50 -16.28 11.61 -6.73
N PRO A 51 -15.74 10.90 -7.72
CA PRO A 51 -14.73 9.87 -7.50
C PRO A 51 -13.44 10.49 -6.96
N LEU A 52 -12.76 9.79 -6.03
CA LEU A 52 -11.40 10.13 -5.57
C LEU A 52 -10.39 9.93 -6.70
N LEU A 53 -10.52 8.84 -7.46
CA LEU A 53 -9.69 8.53 -8.62
C LEU A 53 -10.58 8.37 -9.85
N SER A 54 -10.19 9.02 -10.94
CA SER A 54 -10.83 8.90 -12.26
C SER A 54 -9.75 8.70 -13.33
N ALA A 55 -9.65 7.49 -13.86
CA ALA A 55 -8.84 7.18 -15.04
C ALA A 55 -9.79 7.07 -16.24
N ARG A 56 -9.52 7.84 -17.29
CA ARG A 56 -10.43 7.95 -18.46
C ARG A 56 -9.69 7.59 -19.73
N LYS A 57 -10.28 6.68 -20.52
CA LYS A 57 -9.81 6.22 -21.83
C LYS A 57 -8.34 5.83 -21.82
N ILE A 58 -7.92 5.10 -20.79
CA ILE A 58 -6.53 4.70 -20.64
C ILE A 58 -6.17 3.67 -21.70
N VAL A 59 -5.16 4.00 -22.50
CA VAL A 59 -4.50 3.09 -23.43
C VAL A 59 -3.06 2.91 -22.96
N MET A 60 -2.62 1.65 -22.87
CA MET A 60 -1.22 1.32 -22.63
C MET A 60 -0.76 0.30 -23.66
N GLN A 61 0.20 0.68 -24.49
CA GLN A 61 0.71 -0.14 -25.58
C GLN A 61 2.20 -0.41 -25.40
N PHE A 62 2.58 -1.69 -25.54
CA PHE A 62 3.96 -2.14 -25.55
C PHE A 62 4.27 -2.73 -26.94
N GLY A 63 4.98 -1.99 -27.78
CA GLY A 63 5.18 -2.39 -29.17
C GLY A 63 3.84 -2.60 -29.89
N GLY A 64 3.58 -3.83 -30.34
CA GLY A 64 2.32 -4.20 -31.00
C GLY A 64 1.19 -4.63 -30.08
N LEU A 65 1.44 -4.81 -28.78
CA LEU A 65 0.47 -5.31 -27.79
C LEU A 65 -0.19 -4.16 -27.05
N LYS A 66 -1.51 -4.05 -27.11
CA LYS A 66 -2.30 -3.18 -26.22
C LYS A 66 -2.59 -3.92 -24.93
N ALA A 67 -1.90 -3.55 -23.85
CA ALA A 67 -2.13 -4.13 -22.52
C ALA A 67 -3.33 -3.51 -21.81
N LEU A 68 -3.68 -2.25 -22.14
CA LEU A 68 -4.94 -1.58 -21.80
C LEU A 68 -5.48 -0.92 -23.07
N ASP A 69 -6.75 -1.11 -23.36
CA ASP A 69 -7.42 -0.59 -24.54
C ASP A 69 -8.67 0.22 -24.15
N THR A 70 -8.50 1.52 -24.08
CA THR A 70 -9.57 2.50 -23.81
C THR A 70 -10.33 2.22 -22.51
N VAL A 71 -9.60 1.98 -21.43
CA VAL A 71 -10.18 1.60 -20.12
C VAL A 71 -10.55 2.83 -19.31
N ASP A 72 -11.77 2.82 -18.76
CA ASP A 72 -12.24 3.76 -17.74
C ASP A 72 -12.30 3.09 -16.37
N LEU A 73 -11.75 3.74 -15.33
CA LEU A 73 -11.82 3.29 -13.94
C LEU A 73 -12.14 4.47 -13.02
N ASN A 74 -13.24 4.36 -12.28
CA ASN A 74 -13.65 5.37 -11.30
C ASN A 74 -13.72 4.74 -9.91
N VAL A 75 -13.01 5.31 -8.94
CA VAL A 75 -12.97 4.82 -7.57
C VAL A 75 -13.52 5.87 -6.62
N ARG A 76 -14.55 5.52 -5.85
CA ARG A 76 -15.17 6.40 -4.87
C ARG A 76 -14.33 6.48 -3.61
N GLN A 77 -14.33 7.66 -2.98
CA GLN A 77 -13.65 7.85 -1.71
C GLN A 77 -14.25 6.97 -0.61
N GLY A 78 -13.39 6.42 0.25
CA GLY A 78 -13.81 5.64 1.42
C GLY A 78 -14.40 4.27 1.07
N THR A 79 -14.09 3.72 -0.12
CA THR A 79 -14.56 2.39 -0.54
C THR A 79 -13.40 1.43 -0.76
N ILE A 80 -13.71 0.13 -0.72
CA ILE A 80 -12.82 -0.93 -1.21
C ILE A 80 -13.28 -1.30 -2.62
N HIS A 81 -12.45 -1.00 -3.61
CA HIS A 81 -12.72 -1.28 -5.02
C HIS A 81 -11.89 -2.46 -5.50
N GLY A 82 -12.55 -3.56 -5.85
CA GLY A 82 -11.91 -4.75 -6.41
C GLY A 82 -11.56 -4.56 -7.90
N LEU A 83 -10.35 -4.91 -8.29
CA LEU A 83 -9.93 -4.98 -9.68
C LEU A 83 -9.56 -6.42 -10.01
N ILE A 84 -10.43 -7.14 -10.70
CA ILE A 84 -10.29 -8.57 -10.96
C ILE A 84 -10.23 -8.87 -12.46
N GLY A 85 -9.93 -10.11 -12.80
CA GLY A 85 -9.87 -10.61 -14.18
C GLY A 85 -8.82 -11.71 -14.32
N PRO A 86 -8.81 -12.45 -15.44
CA PRO A 86 -7.82 -13.46 -15.73
C PRO A 86 -6.38 -12.96 -15.74
N ASN A 87 -5.41 -13.87 -15.72
CA ASN A 87 -4.01 -13.51 -15.87
C ASN A 87 -3.78 -12.86 -17.24
N GLY A 88 -3.00 -11.76 -17.27
CA GLY A 88 -2.77 -11.02 -18.51
C GLY A 88 -3.90 -10.06 -18.91
N SER A 89 -4.96 -9.92 -18.12
CA SER A 89 -6.07 -9.01 -18.43
C SER A 89 -5.77 -7.52 -18.32
N GLY A 90 -4.57 -7.14 -17.80
CA GLY A 90 -4.15 -5.74 -17.68
C GLY A 90 -4.19 -5.13 -16.28
N LYS A 91 -4.58 -5.90 -15.23
CA LYS A 91 -4.67 -5.40 -13.83
C LYS A 91 -3.38 -4.75 -13.34
N SER A 92 -2.27 -5.49 -13.37
CA SER A 92 -0.96 -4.98 -12.92
C SER A 92 -0.47 -3.83 -13.81
N THR A 93 -0.82 -3.82 -15.10
CA THR A 93 -0.53 -2.69 -15.98
C THR A 93 -1.28 -1.45 -15.54
N MET A 94 -2.56 -1.56 -15.17
CA MET A 94 -3.35 -0.45 -14.62
C MET A 94 -2.73 0.06 -13.32
N MET A 95 -2.33 -0.81 -12.40
CA MET A 95 -1.64 -0.41 -11.16
C MET A 95 -0.34 0.36 -11.44
N ASN A 96 0.45 -0.09 -12.43
CA ASN A 96 1.67 0.58 -12.83
C ASN A 96 1.41 1.95 -13.46
N VAL A 97 0.31 2.10 -14.18
CA VAL A 97 -0.14 3.37 -14.75
C VAL A 97 -0.61 4.32 -13.65
N LEU A 98 -1.40 3.85 -12.69
CA LEU A 98 -1.90 4.66 -11.56
C LEU A 98 -0.78 5.15 -10.62
N THR A 99 0.32 4.40 -10.54
CA THR A 99 1.49 4.75 -9.71
C THR A 99 2.63 5.44 -10.47
N GLY A 100 2.42 5.77 -11.77
CA GLY A 100 3.42 6.47 -12.59
C GLY A 100 4.66 5.66 -12.93
N ILE A 101 4.63 4.32 -12.73
CA ILE A 101 5.68 3.41 -13.23
C ILE A 101 5.60 3.34 -14.75
N TYR A 102 4.37 3.36 -15.29
CA TYR A 102 4.13 3.50 -16.72
C TYR A 102 3.38 4.80 -17.00
N VAL A 103 3.80 5.51 -18.05
CA VAL A 103 3.05 6.63 -18.59
C VAL A 103 2.09 6.07 -19.63
N PRO A 104 0.77 6.27 -19.51
CA PRO A 104 -0.19 5.76 -20.47
C PRO A 104 0.07 6.36 -21.87
N THR A 105 -0.16 5.56 -22.92
CA THR A 105 -0.03 6.02 -24.31
C THR A 105 -1.10 7.06 -24.63
N GLU A 106 -2.32 6.86 -24.11
CA GLU A 106 -3.44 7.78 -24.23
C GLU A 106 -4.28 7.77 -22.96
N GLY A 107 -5.11 8.78 -22.79
CA GLY A 107 -6.02 8.92 -21.65
C GLY A 107 -5.50 9.86 -20.56
N THR A 108 -6.28 10.05 -19.53
CA THR A 108 -6.01 10.95 -18.41
C THR A 108 -6.33 10.31 -17.09
N ILE A 109 -5.55 10.67 -16.06
CA ILE A 109 -5.76 10.22 -14.69
C ILE A 109 -5.89 11.44 -13.80
N GLU A 110 -6.98 11.51 -13.06
CA GLU A 110 -7.23 12.54 -12.04
C GLU A 110 -7.39 11.86 -10.68
N PHE A 111 -6.70 12.37 -9.68
CA PHE A 111 -6.74 11.90 -8.29
C PHE A 111 -6.96 13.09 -7.37
N ASP A 112 -8.04 13.10 -6.61
CA ASP A 112 -8.43 14.18 -5.67
C ASP A 112 -8.37 15.59 -6.32
N GLY A 113 -8.76 15.69 -7.60
CA GLY A 113 -8.70 16.92 -8.39
C GLY A 113 -7.33 17.24 -9.00
N LEU A 114 -6.30 16.44 -8.74
CA LEU A 114 -4.96 16.58 -9.29
C LEU A 114 -4.78 15.69 -10.52
N ALA A 115 -4.27 16.24 -11.63
CA ALA A 115 -3.91 15.44 -12.79
C ALA A 115 -2.60 14.69 -12.53
N LEU A 116 -2.65 13.35 -12.53
CA LEU A 116 -1.47 12.50 -12.32
C LEU A 116 -0.71 12.20 -13.62
N SER A 117 -1.32 12.40 -14.79
CA SER A 117 -0.72 12.07 -16.07
C SER A 117 0.60 12.81 -16.27
N GLY A 118 1.70 12.05 -16.44
CA GLY A 118 3.05 12.59 -16.61
C GLY A 118 3.80 12.92 -15.31
N MET A 119 3.19 12.75 -14.14
CA MET A 119 3.90 12.85 -12.86
C MET A 119 4.82 11.63 -12.65
N LYS A 120 5.90 11.83 -11.91
CA LYS A 120 6.80 10.74 -11.50
C LYS A 120 6.24 9.98 -10.31
N SER A 121 6.56 8.69 -10.17
CA SER A 121 6.09 7.85 -9.06
C SER A 121 6.29 8.46 -7.66
N PRO A 122 7.44 9.09 -7.32
CA PRO A 122 7.60 9.74 -6.02
C PRO A 122 6.59 10.88 -5.78
N ASP A 123 6.30 11.69 -6.80
CA ASP A 123 5.37 12.81 -6.70
C ASP A 123 3.92 12.31 -6.54
N ILE A 124 3.58 11.21 -7.21
CA ILE A 124 2.28 10.52 -7.06
C ILE A 124 2.15 9.95 -5.63
N ALA A 125 3.20 9.33 -5.10
CA ALA A 125 3.21 8.84 -3.73
C ALA A 125 2.99 9.98 -2.72
N LEU A 126 3.68 11.11 -2.88
CA LEU A 126 3.52 12.29 -2.04
C LEU A 126 2.14 12.96 -2.19
N SER A 127 1.42 12.72 -3.29
CA SER A 127 0.03 13.21 -3.45
C SER A 127 -0.98 12.39 -2.65
N GLY A 128 -0.57 11.27 -2.04
CA GLY A 128 -1.39 10.41 -1.19
C GLY A 128 -1.81 9.09 -1.84
N VAL A 129 -1.04 8.58 -2.81
CA VAL A 129 -1.23 7.25 -3.42
C VAL A 129 -0.12 6.32 -2.94
N ALA A 130 -0.44 5.35 -2.10
CA ALA A 130 0.51 4.31 -1.68
C ALA A 130 0.20 2.97 -2.34
N ARG A 131 1.22 2.11 -2.51
CA ARG A 131 1.08 0.77 -3.07
C ARG A 131 1.94 -0.23 -2.30
N THR A 132 1.39 -1.43 -2.06
CA THR A 132 2.17 -2.63 -1.76
C THR A 132 2.50 -3.36 -3.07
N PHE A 133 3.55 -4.17 -3.06
CA PHE A 133 3.95 -4.94 -4.23
C PHE A 133 3.58 -6.42 -4.05
N GLN A 134 3.47 -7.16 -5.15
CA GLN A 134 3.15 -8.58 -5.14
C GLN A 134 4.16 -9.38 -4.29
N ASN A 135 5.45 -9.09 -4.41
CA ASN A 135 6.49 -9.64 -3.55
C ASN A 135 6.75 -8.70 -2.39
N VAL A 136 6.75 -9.23 -1.17
CA VAL A 136 7.04 -8.46 0.04
C VAL A 136 8.43 -7.82 -0.04
N GLN A 137 8.47 -6.51 0.08
CA GLN A 137 9.67 -5.68 -0.07
C GLN A 137 10.02 -5.04 1.30
N LEU A 138 10.49 -5.84 2.25
CA LEU A 138 10.90 -5.36 3.58
C LEU A 138 12.41 -5.25 3.70
N PHE A 139 12.86 -4.36 4.57
CA PHE A 139 14.24 -4.32 5.03
C PHE A 139 14.40 -5.38 6.12
N GLY A 140 14.80 -6.58 5.75
CA GLY A 140 14.80 -7.76 6.62
C GLY A 140 15.64 -7.62 7.88
N GLU A 141 16.73 -6.86 7.83
CA GLU A 141 17.66 -6.63 8.94
C GLU A 141 17.23 -5.47 9.87
N LEU A 142 16.23 -4.70 9.46
CA LEU A 142 15.64 -3.66 10.29
C LEU A 142 14.51 -4.24 11.13
N THR A 143 14.27 -3.63 12.29
CA THR A 143 13.11 -3.93 13.13
C THR A 143 11.82 -3.54 12.43
N LEU A 144 10.68 -4.02 12.95
CA LEU A 144 9.37 -3.62 12.44
C LEU A 144 9.18 -2.11 12.55
N LEU A 145 9.57 -1.56 13.69
CA LEU A 145 9.50 -0.13 13.95
C LEU A 145 10.31 0.67 12.92
N GLU A 146 11.56 0.29 12.69
CA GLU A 146 12.45 0.94 11.71
C GLU A 146 11.89 0.83 10.29
N ASN A 147 11.30 -0.32 9.90
CA ASN A 147 10.64 -0.49 8.60
C ASN A 147 9.50 0.52 8.40
N VAL A 148 8.66 0.75 9.42
CA VAL A 148 7.59 1.75 9.36
C VAL A 148 8.15 3.17 9.36
N MET A 149 9.20 3.45 10.15
CA MET A 149 9.86 4.76 10.18
C MET A 149 10.48 5.13 8.83
N VAL A 150 10.96 4.17 8.03
CA VAL A 150 11.39 4.44 6.65
C VAL A 150 10.24 5.02 5.81
N GLY A 151 9.01 4.56 5.99
CA GLY A 151 7.83 5.12 5.33
C GLY A 151 7.52 6.57 5.77
N LEU A 152 7.88 6.95 6.99
CA LEU A 152 7.70 8.29 7.55
C LEU A 152 8.79 9.29 7.14
N HIS A 153 9.83 8.85 6.41
CA HIS A 153 10.98 9.71 6.09
C HIS A 153 10.59 11.01 5.36
N HIS A 154 9.51 11.01 4.61
CA HIS A 154 9.02 12.20 3.90
C HIS A 154 8.50 13.30 4.83
N THR A 155 8.22 13.00 6.11
CA THR A 155 7.72 13.98 7.11
C THR A 155 8.85 14.77 7.78
N TYR A 156 10.12 14.35 7.63
CA TYR A 156 11.24 15.05 8.21
C TYR A 156 11.55 16.34 7.44
N SER A 157 11.50 17.46 8.15
CA SER A 157 11.89 18.78 7.61
C SER A 157 13.36 19.09 7.85
N ALA A 158 13.98 18.46 8.86
CA ALA A 158 15.38 18.64 9.18
C ALA A 158 16.26 18.01 8.08
N GLY A 159 16.87 18.85 7.26
CA GLY A 159 17.84 18.41 6.26
C GLY A 159 19.07 17.74 6.88
N PHE A 160 19.96 17.20 6.02
CA PHE A 160 21.18 16.47 6.40
C PHE A 160 22.01 17.18 7.51
N PHE A 161 22.11 18.50 7.46
CA PHE A 161 22.82 19.28 8.49
C PHE A 161 22.09 19.30 9.84
N GLY A 162 20.75 19.30 9.87
CA GLY A 162 19.97 19.22 11.10
C GLY A 162 20.13 17.88 11.80
N ALA A 163 20.13 16.81 11.03
CA ALA A 163 20.39 15.45 11.51
C ALA A 163 21.84 15.30 12.03
N ALA A 164 22.82 15.81 11.29
CA ALA A 164 24.25 15.72 11.65
C ALA A 164 24.59 16.52 12.93
N LEU A 165 23.87 17.61 13.21
CA LEU A 165 24.06 18.46 14.39
C LEU A 165 23.20 18.04 15.58
N ASN A 166 22.43 16.94 15.47
CA ASN A 166 21.53 16.44 16.53
C ASN A 166 20.69 17.57 17.16
N SER A 167 20.07 18.39 16.29
CA SER A 167 19.30 19.56 16.73
C SER A 167 18.08 19.14 17.54
N ALA A 168 17.63 20.00 18.46
CA ALA A 168 16.42 19.75 19.25
C ALA A 168 15.18 19.53 18.36
N VAL A 169 15.16 20.13 17.18
CA VAL A 169 14.11 19.91 16.17
C VAL A 169 14.15 18.48 15.64
N PHE A 170 15.34 17.98 15.27
CA PHE A 170 15.50 16.61 14.77
C PHE A 170 15.11 15.59 15.84
N ALA A 171 15.54 15.77 17.09
CA ALA A 171 15.18 14.88 18.20
C ALA A 171 13.66 14.83 18.45
N ARG A 172 12.97 15.95 18.26
CA ARG A 172 11.51 16.02 18.37
C ARG A 172 10.84 15.30 17.21
N GLU A 173 11.23 15.59 15.96
CA GLU A 173 10.69 14.92 14.75
C GLU A 173 10.90 13.40 14.82
N GLU A 174 12.06 12.93 15.31
CA GLU A 174 12.34 11.51 15.51
C GLU A 174 11.42 10.89 16.56
N ALA A 175 11.17 11.58 17.68
CA ALA A 175 10.26 11.10 18.72
C ALA A 175 8.80 11.02 18.21
N GLU A 176 8.36 12.02 17.45
CA GLU A 176 7.03 12.04 16.82
C GLU A 176 6.90 10.91 15.80
N ALA A 177 7.90 10.69 14.93
CA ALA A 177 7.92 9.59 13.97
C ALA A 177 7.93 8.22 14.66
N HIS A 178 8.69 8.07 15.75
CA HIS A 178 8.73 6.84 16.54
C HIS A 178 7.34 6.52 17.16
N ALA A 179 6.69 7.51 17.78
CA ALA A 179 5.36 7.34 18.37
C ALA A 179 4.34 6.98 17.29
N ARG A 180 4.40 7.63 16.13
CA ARG A 180 3.53 7.37 15.00
C ARG A 180 3.76 5.98 14.42
N ALA A 181 5.00 5.53 14.28
CA ALA A 181 5.33 4.20 13.80
C ALA A 181 4.79 3.11 14.74
N LEU A 182 4.87 3.29 16.07
CA LEU A 182 4.26 2.40 17.05
C LEU A 182 2.73 2.35 16.92
N SER A 183 2.08 3.50 16.70
CA SER A 183 0.64 3.58 16.48
C SER A 183 0.20 2.81 15.22
N ILE A 184 0.97 2.92 14.12
CA ILE A 184 0.72 2.15 12.90
C ILE A 184 0.92 0.65 13.15
N LEU A 185 1.98 0.25 13.87
CA LEU A 185 2.20 -1.16 14.21
C LEU A 185 1.06 -1.72 15.06
N HIS A 186 0.56 -0.95 16.03
CA HIS A 186 -0.63 -1.31 16.80
C HIS A 186 -1.87 -1.47 15.91
N PHE A 187 -2.08 -0.55 14.98
CA PHE A 187 -3.21 -0.60 14.05
C PHE A 187 -3.23 -1.89 13.21
N VAL A 188 -2.05 -2.35 12.76
CA VAL A 188 -1.91 -3.59 12.00
C VAL A 188 -1.69 -4.83 12.89
N GLY A 189 -1.70 -4.70 14.23
CA GLY A 189 -1.60 -5.80 15.19
C GLY A 189 -0.19 -6.39 15.32
N LEU A 190 0.85 -5.55 15.20
CA LEU A 190 2.25 -5.95 15.25
C LEU A 190 3.06 -5.22 16.33
N ASP A 191 2.42 -4.48 17.23
CA ASP A 191 3.07 -3.66 18.26
C ASP A 191 3.91 -4.49 19.25
N ASP A 192 3.46 -5.68 19.63
CA ASP A 192 4.23 -6.59 20.49
C ASP A 192 5.56 -7.03 19.88
N LEU A 193 5.70 -6.94 18.56
CA LEU A 193 6.87 -7.33 17.78
C LEU A 193 7.67 -6.13 17.25
N ALA A 194 7.38 -4.91 17.73
CA ALA A 194 7.93 -3.66 17.18
C ALA A 194 9.46 -3.66 17.08
N TYR A 195 10.15 -4.33 17.97
CA TYR A 195 11.62 -4.37 18.06
C TYR A 195 12.24 -5.67 17.51
N GLU A 196 11.43 -6.58 16.96
CA GLU A 196 11.91 -7.76 16.26
C GLU A 196 12.41 -7.40 14.86
N GLU A 197 13.39 -8.17 14.34
CA GLU A 197 13.84 -8.02 12.95
C GLU A 197 12.77 -8.56 11.99
N ALA A 198 12.48 -7.82 10.91
CA ALA A 198 11.43 -8.16 9.96
C ALA A 198 11.62 -9.54 9.29
N ARG A 199 12.88 -9.98 9.09
CA ARG A 199 13.18 -11.32 8.52
C ARG A 199 12.74 -12.50 9.41
N ASN A 200 12.54 -12.26 10.72
CA ASN A 200 12.13 -13.30 11.67
C ASN A 200 10.61 -13.51 11.69
N LEU A 201 9.85 -12.66 11.01
CA LEU A 201 8.40 -12.76 10.98
C LEU A 201 7.91 -13.91 10.08
N PRO A 202 6.83 -14.60 10.46
CA PRO A 202 6.04 -15.40 9.54
C PRO A 202 5.55 -14.55 8.35
N TYR A 203 5.36 -15.19 7.19
CA TYR A 203 5.02 -14.48 5.95
C TYR A 203 3.74 -13.63 6.05
N GLY A 204 2.70 -14.11 6.72
CA GLY A 204 1.47 -13.33 6.97
C GLY A 204 1.73 -12.03 7.72
N LYS A 205 2.59 -12.06 8.75
CA LYS A 205 2.98 -10.86 9.50
C LYS A 205 3.89 -9.93 8.70
N GLN A 206 4.75 -10.47 7.82
CA GLN A 206 5.54 -9.64 6.89
C GLN A 206 4.61 -8.84 5.95
N ARG A 207 3.52 -9.45 5.48
CA ARG A 207 2.53 -8.77 4.64
C ARG A 207 1.81 -7.64 5.41
N LEU A 208 1.45 -7.86 6.67
CA LEU A 208 0.87 -6.80 7.51
C LEU A 208 1.86 -5.66 7.77
N LEU A 209 3.14 -5.96 7.97
CA LEU A 209 4.18 -4.94 8.12
C LEU A 209 4.37 -4.10 6.85
N GLU A 210 4.31 -4.73 5.67
CA GLU A 210 4.36 -4.02 4.38
C GLU A 210 3.20 -3.03 4.25
N ILE A 211 1.98 -3.45 4.63
CA ILE A 211 0.81 -2.56 4.69
C ILE A 211 1.06 -1.43 5.69
N GLY A 212 1.56 -1.72 6.89
CA GLY A 212 1.91 -0.72 7.90
C GLY A 212 2.89 0.33 7.35
N ARG A 213 3.93 -0.10 6.62
CA ARG A 213 4.86 0.83 5.96
C ARG A 213 4.20 1.68 4.89
N ALA A 214 3.25 1.13 4.13
CA ALA A 214 2.50 1.90 3.14
C ALA A 214 1.57 2.93 3.80
N LEU A 215 0.97 2.60 4.94
CA LEU A 215 0.14 3.52 5.74
C LEU A 215 0.95 4.68 6.33
N ALA A 216 2.25 4.51 6.54
CA ALA A 216 3.14 5.57 7.01
C ALA A 216 3.23 6.77 6.03
N LEU A 217 2.86 6.58 4.76
CA LEU A 217 2.79 7.66 3.76
C LEU A 217 1.53 8.54 3.89
N ASP A 218 0.64 8.29 4.87
CA ASP A 218 -0.68 8.94 4.99
C ASP A 218 -1.51 8.91 3.71
N PRO A 219 -1.73 7.73 3.12
CA PRO A 219 -2.38 7.65 1.84
C PRO A 219 -3.86 7.98 1.93
N LYS A 220 -4.39 8.70 0.93
CA LYS A 220 -5.83 8.78 0.65
C LYS A 220 -6.30 7.56 -0.16
N LEU A 221 -5.38 6.95 -0.92
CA LEU A 221 -5.60 5.77 -1.74
C LEU A 221 -4.49 4.76 -1.51
N LEU A 222 -4.86 3.57 -1.09
CA LEU A 222 -3.96 2.43 -0.92
C LEU A 222 -4.25 1.37 -2.00
N LEU A 223 -3.21 1.02 -2.76
CA LEU A 223 -3.24 0.00 -3.79
C LEU A 223 -2.64 -1.29 -3.23
N LEU A 224 -3.44 -2.35 -3.16
CA LEU A 224 -3.04 -3.67 -2.67
C LEU A 224 -2.99 -4.66 -3.85
N ASP A 225 -1.80 -5.19 -4.13
CA ASP A 225 -1.56 -6.08 -5.27
C ASP A 225 -1.39 -7.53 -4.76
N GLU A 226 -2.45 -8.34 -4.89
CA GLU A 226 -2.56 -9.74 -4.46
C GLU A 226 -2.09 -9.96 -3.00
N PRO A 227 -2.62 -9.20 -2.03
CA PRO A 227 -2.12 -9.27 -0.66
C PRO A 227 -2.39 -10.61 0.03
N ALA A 228 -3.36 -11.42 -0.42
CA ALA A 228 -3.66 -12.74 0.14
C ALA A 228 -2.83 -13.88 -0.47
N ALA A 229 -1.98 -13.59 -1.49
CA ALA A 229 -1.20 -14.63 -2.14
C ALA A 229 -0.23 -15.31 -1.17
N GLY A 230 -0.29 -16.65 -1.09
CA GLY A 230 0.58 -17.44 -0.21
C GLY A 230 0.23 -17.42 1.28
N LEU A 231 -0.85 -16.77 1.68
CA LEU A 231 -1.32 -16.73 3.06
C LEU A 231 -2.12 -17.97 3.43
N THR A 232 -2.09 -18.32 4.73
CA THR A 232 -2.99 -19.32 5.31
C THR A 232 -4.39 -18.73 5.53
N ALA A 233 -5.40 -19.57 5.70
CA ALA A 233 -6.77 -19.09 5.95
C ALA A 233 -6.91 -18.17 7.20
N PRO A 234 -6.24 -18.42 8.34
CA PRO A 234 -6.19 -17.47 9.44
C PRO A 234 -5.56 -16.13 9.06
N ASP A 235 -4.40 -16.14 8.37
CA ASP A 235 -3.73 -14.91 7.95
C ASP A 235 -4.59 -14.09 6.98
N ILE A 236 -5.36 -14.75 6.10
CA ILE A 236 -6.33 -14.09 5.21
C ILE A 236 -7.44 -13.42 6.03
N ALA A 237 -7.94 -14.07 7.07
CA ALA A 237 -8.96 -13.47 7.94
C ALA A 237 -8.44 -12.21 8.65
N ASP A 238 -7.22 -12.24 9.17
CA ASP A 238 -6.57 -11.09 9.79
C ASP A 238 -6.36 -9.96 8.77
N LEU A 239 -5.85 -10.29 7.58
CA LEU A 239 -5.68 -9.33 6.48
C LEU A 239 -7.00 -8.64 6.11
N VAL A 240 -8.09 -9.41 5.97
CA VAL A 240 -9.44 -8.90 5.67
C VAL A 240 -9.90 -7.90 6.74
N GLN A 241 -9.66 -8.19 8.02
CA GLN A 241 -10.01 -7.27 9.11
C GLN A 241 -9.19 -5.98 9.04
N ILE A 242 -7.89 -6.06 8.73
CA ILE A 242 -7.04 -4.89 8.58
C ILE A 242 -7.49 -4.03 7.39
N ILE A 243 -7.81 -4.63 6.23
CA ILE A 243 -8.30 -3.88 5.06
C ILE A 243 -9.61 -3.15 5.38
N ARG A 244 -10.54 -3.79 6.11
CA ARG A 244 -11.77 -3.14 6.58
C ARG A 244 -11.48 -1.95 7.51
N LYS A 245 -10.59 -2.14 8.50
CA LYS A 245 -10.15 -1.05 9.39
C LYS A 245 -9.55 0.12 8.62
N ILE A 246 -8.74 -0.14 7.58
CA ILE A 246 -8.15 0.88 6.72
C ILE A 246 -9.24 1.71 6.02
N ARG A 247 -10.24 1.06 5.41
CA ARG A 247 -11.39 1.75 4.83
C ARG A 247 -12.16 2.56 5.86
N ASP A 248 -12.43 1.98 7.03
CA ASP A 248 -13.19 2.64 8.10
C ASP A 248 -12.46 3.85 8.68
N HIS A 249 -11.13 3.93 8.50
CA HIS A 249 -10.32 5.13 8.75
C HIS A 249 -10.38 6.17 7.62
N GLY A 250 -11.23 5.96 6.60
CA GLY A 250 -11.43 6.89 5.50
C GLY A 250 -10.44 6.74 4.34
N ILE A 251 -9.54 5.74 4.38
CA ILE A 251 -8.61 5.45 3.29
C ILE A 251 -9.32 4.61 2.24
N THR A 252 -9.26 5.06 0.99
CA THR A 252 -9.80 4.32 -0.15
C THR A 252 -8.84 3.21 -0.53
N VAL A 253 -9.35 2.04 -0.88
CA VAL A 253 -8.53 0.88 -1.24
C VAL A 253 -8.87 0.40 -2.65
N ILE A 254 -7.85 0.19 -3.50
CA ILE A 254 -7.98 -0.66 -4.69
C ILE A 254 -7.31 -2.00 -4.38
N LEU A 255 -8.06 -3.08 -4.56
CA LEU A 255 -7.64 -4.43 -4.25
C LEU A 255 -7.58 -5.27 -5.52
N ILE A 256 -6.39 -5.73 -5.93
CA ILE A 256 -6.26 -6.81 -6.89
C ILE A 256 -6.21 -8.12 -6.13
N GLU A 257 -7.08 -9.05 -6.45
CA GLU A 257 -7.12 -10.38 -5.82
C GLU A 257 -7.62 -11.46 -6.81
N HIS A 258 -7.14 -12.67 -6.56
CA HIS A 258 -7.62 -13.89 -7.25
C HIS A 258 -8.51 -14.74 -6.33
N HIS A 259 -8.46 -14.51 -5.03
CA HIS A 259 -9.33 -15.13 -4.04
C HIS A 259 -10.70 -14.49 -4.07
N MET A 260 -11.64 -15.08 -4.85
CA MET A 260 -13.00 -14.53 -5.01
C MET A 260 -13.72 -14.37 -3.69
N ASP A 261 -13.54 -15.28 -2.73
CA ASP A 261 -14.15 -15.16 -1.39
C ASP A 261 -13.73 -13.89 -0.66
N VAL A 262 -12.46 -13.48 -0.80
CA VAL A 262 -11.97 -12.21 -0.26
C VAL A 262 -12.66 -11.05 -0.95
N VAL A 263 -12.63 -11.01 -2.29
CA VAL A 263 -13.25 -9.94 -3.09
C VAL A 263 -14.73 -9.77 -2.75
N MET A 264 -15.47 -10.88 -2.74
CA MET A 264 -16.92 -10.87 -2.47
C MET A 264 -17.25 -10.45 -1.03
N SER A 265 -16.33 -10.70 -0.08
CA SER A 265 -16.59 -10.39 1.33
C SER A 265 -16.31 -8.95 1.73
N ILE A 266 -15.44 -8.22 1.02
CA ILE A 266 -14.99 -6.89 1.47
C ILE A 266 -15.14 -5.77 0.45
N CYS A 267 -15.23 -6.07 -0.87
CA CYS A 267 -15.33 -5.02 -1.87
C CYS A 267 -16.73 -4.41 -1.92
N ASP A 268 -16.77 -3.07 -1.99
CA ASP A 268 -18.03 -2.32 -2.19
C ASP A 268 -18.40 -2.30 -3.68
N GLN A 269 -17.40 -2.30 -4.55
CA GLN A 269 -17.52 -2.32 -6.00
C GLN A 269 -16.38 -3.12 -6.63
N VAL A 270 -16.64 -3.74 -7.76
CA VAL A 270 -15.68 -4.55 -8.51
C VAL A 270 -15.69 -4.15 -9.97
N THR A 271 -14.51 -3.94 -10.53
CA THR A 271 -14.28 -3.80 -11.98
C THR A 271 -13.57 -5.04 -12.50
N VAL A 272 -14.07 -5.58 -13.61
CA VAL A 272 -13.51 -6.79 -14.25
C VAL A 272 -12.82 -6.42 -15.54
N PHE A 273 -11.56 -6.83 -15.64
CA PHE A 273 -10.78 -6.70 -16.86
C PHE A 273 -10.65 -8.04 -17.58
N ASP A 274 -10.69 -7.97 -18.92
CA ASP A 274 -10.35 -9.09 -19.80
C ASP A 274 -9.67 -8.53 -21.06
N PHE A 275 -8.55 -9.14 -21.47
CA PHE A 275 -7.74 -8.71 -22.62
C PHE A 275 -7.54 -7.17 -22.74
N GLY A 276 -7.23 -6.52 -21.63
CA GLY A 276 -6.98 -5.08 -21.58
C GLY A 276 -8.23 -4.20 -21.64
N GLN A 277 -9.43 -4.76 -21.56
CA GLN A 277 -10.69 -4.05 -21.59
C GLN A 277 -11.52 -4.25 -20.32
N LYS A 278 -12.32 -3.26 -19.96
CA LYS A 278 -13.30 -3.40 -18.88
C LYS A 278 -14.54 -4.12 -19.44
N ILE A 279 -14.81 -5.32 -18.92
CA ILE A 279 -15.98 -6.13 -19.38
C ILE A 279 -17.19 -6.02 -18.46
N ALA A 280 -16.98 -5.70 -17.17
CA ALA A 280 -18.05 -5.50 -16.20
C ALA A 280 -17.60 -4.55 -15.08
N GLU A 281 -18.58 -3.90 -14.44
CA GLU A 281 -18.40 -3.11 -13.21
C GLU A 281 -19.71 -3.12 -12.43
N GLY A 282 -19.64 -3.31 -11.10
CA GLY A 282 -20.81 -3.35 -10.25
C GLY A 282 -20.51 -3.83 -8.84
N ARG A 283 -21.58 -4.11 -8.09
CA ARG A 283 -21.43 -4.78 -6.79
C ARG A 283 -20.91 -6.20 -7.00
N PRO A 284 -20.21 -6.78 -6.01
CA PRO A 284 -19.67 -8.13 -6.14
C PRO A 284 -20.69 -9.17 -6.62
N ALA A 285 -21.92 -9.16 -6.06
CA ALA A 285 -22.99 -10.08 -6.45
C ALA A 285 -23.45 -9.91 -7.90
N ASP A 286 -23.51 -8.67 -8.40
CA ASP A 286 -23.92 -8.36 -9.77
C ASP A 286 -22.86 -8.84 -10.77
N VAL A 287 -21.58 -8.65 -10.41
CA VAL A 287 -20.44 -9.09 -11.21
C VAL A 287 -20.35 -10.61 -11.27
N GLN A 288 -20.59 -11.30 -10.15
CA GLN A 288 -20.59 -12.77 -10.09
C GLN A 288 -21.66 -13.42 -10.97
N ALA A 289 -22.80 -12.76 -11.15
CA ALA A 289 -23.90 -13.22 -11.98
C ALA A 289 -23.77 -12.85 -13.47
N ASN A 290 -22.74 -12.08 -13.83
CA ASN A 290 -22.57 -11.56 -15.19
C ASN A 290 -22.02 -12.66 -16.13
N GLU A 291 -22.76 -12.99 -17.18
CA GLU A 291 -22.40 -14.04 -18.14
C GLU A 291 -21.02 -13.80 -18.80
N ARG A 292 -20.71 -12.55 -19.18
CA ARG A 292 -19.40 -12.20 -19.78
C ARG A 292 -18.24 -12.43 -18.82
N VAL A 293 -18.47 -12.19 -17.52
CA VAL A 293 -17.47 -12.45 -16.48
C VAL A 293 -17.26 -13.97 -16.32
N ILE A 294 -18.36 -14.72 -16.26
CA ILE A 294 -18.31 -16.19 -16.18
C ILE A 294 -17.56 -16.77 -17.38
N GLU A 295 -17.86 -16.31 -18.59
CA GLU A 295 -17.15 -16.73 -19.80
C GLU A 295 -15.66 -16.41 -19.77
N ALA A 296 -15.27 -15.20 -19.32
CA ALA A 296 -13.87 -14.80 -19.24
C ALA A 296 -13.04 -15.70 -18.28
N TYR A 297 -13.66 -16.18 -17.20
CA TYR A 297 -13.00 -17.10 -16.26
C TYR A 297 -13.08 -18.57 -16.69
N LEU A 298 -14.15 -19.00 -17.36
CA LEU A 298 -14.32 -20.38 -17.85
C LEU A 298 -13.72 -20.59 -19.24
N GLY A 299 -13.78 -19.60 -20.10
CA GLY A 299 -13.30 -19.69 -21.49
C GLY A 299 -11.78 -19.79 -21.61
N GLY A 300 -11.02 -19.34 -20.58
CA GLY A 300 -9.56 -19.53 -20.50
C GLY A 300 -9.14 -21.00 -20.33
N SER A 301 -10.07 -21.90 -20.04
CA SER A 301 -9.82 -23.33 -19.86
C SER A 301 -10.06 -24.18 -21.14
N ALA A 302 -10.55 -23.57 -22.21
CA ALA A 302 -10.92 -24.25 -23.44
C ALA A 302 -10.07 -23.78 -24.63
N VAL A 303 -8.73 -23.97 -24.57
CA VAL A 303 -7.91 -24.10 -25.78
C VAL A 303 -7.66 -25.59 -25.99
N PRO A 304 -8.29 -26.22 -26.96
CA PRO A 304 -7.88 -27.57 -27.36
C PRO A 304 -6.48 -27.48 -27.95
N ALA A 305 -5.57 -28.28 -27.41
CA ALA A 305 -4.30 -28.57 -28.09
C ALA A 305 -4.58 -29.10 -29.50
N HIS A 306 -4.11 -28.40 -30.50
CA HIS A 306 -3.90 -28.90 -31.85
C HIS A 306 -2.41 -28.95 -32.14
#